data_80dd50599fbee5a7e81d7c96ef923e4b
#
_entry.id   80dd50599fbee5a7e81d7c96ef923e4b
#
_cell.length_a   1.000
_cell.length_b   1.000
_cell.length_c   1.000
_cell.angle_alpha   90.00
_cell.angle_beta   90.00
_cell.angle_gamma   90.00
#
_symmetry.space_group_name_H-M   'P 1'
#
loop_
_entity.id
_entity.type
_entity.pdbx_description
1 polymer ?
#
loop_
_entity_poly.entity_id
_entity_poly.type
_entity_poly.pdbx_seq_one_letter_code
_entity_poly.pdbx_strand_id
1 'polypeptide(L)'
;MLYFIKSGNYCKVGFSRDAKAFFSRMRTYLTHNPSFQILDLHKGDKTDEQMIHAFIPNELYHYGEWCVWDKEIAQIWLDYFNIKPKDGLEDYFYSRNKKANKTIVERYEKTPYLNFIRYFSTESNLDLSES
;
A
#
# COMPACT_ATOMS: atom_id res chain seq x y z
N MET A 1 9.80 -1.35 3.34
CA MET A 1 8.59 -0.59 3.00
C MET A 1 7.36 -1.48 3.06
N LEU A 2 6.34 -1.01 3.72
CA LEU A 2 5.06 -1.69 3.81
C LEU A 2 4.10 -1.15 2.76
N TYR A 3 3.26 -2.02 2.23
CA TYR A 3 2.26 -1.63 1.26
C TYR A 3 0.90 -2.23 1.61
N PHE A 4 -0.15 -1.49 1.30
CA PHE A 4 -1.54 -1.90 1.46
C PHE A 4 -2.20 -1.80 0.09
N ILE A 5 -2.62 -2.93 -0.45
CA ILE A 5 -3.14 -3.02 -1.81
C ILE A 5 -4.52 -3.67 -1.81
N LYS A 6 -5.29 -3.39 -2.85
CA LYS A 6 -6.64 -3.92 -3.03
C LYS A 6 -6.83 -4.40 -4.45
N SER A 7 -7.51 -5.52 -4.62
CA SER A 7 -7.88 -6.07 -5.92
C SER A 7 -9.31 -6.61 -5.82
N GLY A 8 -10.25 -5.91 -6.46
CA GLY A 8 -11.66 -6.26 -6.35
C GLY A 8 -12.12 -6.20 -4.90
N ASN A 9 -12.62 -7.32 -4.38
CA ASN A 9 -13.12 -7.43 -3.02
C ASN A 9 -12.07 -7.95 -2.02
N TYR A 10 -10.80 -7.97 -2.42
CA TYR A 10 -9.73 -8.49 -1.59
C TYR A 10 -8.65 -7.44 -1.36
N CYS A 11 -7.96 -7.55 -0.26
CA CYS A 11 -6.87 -6.64 0.07
C CYS A 11 -5.71 -7.40 0.71
N LYS A 12 -4.55 -6.78 0.72
CA LYS A 12 -3.34 -7.38 1.26
C LYS A 12 -2.44 -6.32 1.87
N VAL A 13 -1.91 -6.61 3.05
CA VAL A 13 -0.80 -5.88 3.64
C VAL A 13 0.46 -6.69 3.40
N GLY A 14 1.48 -6.07 2.83
CA GLY A 14 2.72 -6.76 2.51
C GLY A 14 3.95 -5.92 2.80
N PHE A 15 5.10 -6.54 2.64
CA PHE A 15 6.39 -5.91 2.86
C PHE A 15 7.29 -6.14 1.65
N SER A 16 8.07 -5.11 1.29
CA SER A 16 9.08 -5.21 0.25
C SER A 16 10.41 -4.68 0.79
N ARG A 17 11.49 -5.45 0.56
CA ARG A 17 12.82 -5.06 1.01
C ARG A 17 13.37 -3.86 0.28
N ASP A 18 13.11 -3.77 -1.01
CA ASP A 18 13.67 -2.69 -1.80
C ASP A 18 12.63 -2.11 -2.74
N ALA A 19 12.86 -0.84 -3.07
CA ALA A 19 11.93 -0.07 -3.89
C ALA A 19 11.82 -0.62 -5.31
N LYS A 20 12.91 -1.14 -5.86
CA LYS A 20 12.93 -1.68 -7.23
C LYS A 20 12.04 -2.93 -7.34
N ALA A 21 12.16 -3.85 -6.39
CA ALA A 21 11.35 -5.05 -6.37
C ALA A 21 9.87 -4.71 -6.20
N PHE A 22 9.57 -3.76 -5.31
CA PHE A 22 8.21 -3.29 -5.11
C PHE A 22 7.63 -2.70 -6.40
N PHE A 23 8.36 -1.78 -7.03
CA PHE A 23 7.92 -1.11 -8.25
C PHE A 23 7.64 -2.11 -9.37
N SER A 24 8.53 -3.07 -9.56
CA SER A 24 8.38 -4.11 -10.58
C SER A 24 7.12 -4.95 -10.33
N ARG A 25 6.88 -5.33 -9.09
CA ARG A 25 5.71 -6.12 -8.71
C ARG A 25 4.41 -5.34 -8.95
N MET A 26 4.39 -4.06 -8.57
CA MET A 26 3.19 -3.24 -8.75
C MET A 26 2.87 -3.01 -10.22
N ARG A 27 3.88 -2.84 -11.05
CA ARG A 27 3.70 -2.73 -12.51
C ARG A 27 3.04 -3.99 -13.06
N THR A 28 3.49 -5.15 -12.65
CA THR A 28 2.94 -6.42 -13.08
C THR A 28 1.46 -6.52 -12.70
N TYR A 29 1.13 -6.18 -11.46
CA TYR A 29 -0.27 -6.21 -11.02
C TYR A 29 -1.15 -5.25 -11.82
N LEU A 30 -0.71 -4.02 -12.02
CA LEU A 30 -1.49 -3.03 -12.77
C LEU A 30 -1.69 -3.45 -14.23
N THR A 31 -0.70 -4.10 -14.84
CA THR A 31 -0.79 -4.53 -16.22
C THR A 31 -1.85 -5.62 -16.40
N HIS A 32 -1.97 -6.53 -15.44
CA HIS A 32 -2.83 -7.70 -15.56
C HIS A 32 -4.13 -7.62 -14.78
N ASN A 33 -4.32 -6.57 -13.98
CA ASN A 33 -5.49 -6.46 -13.12
C ASN A 33 -6.00 -5.02 -13.07
N PRO A 34 -7.00 -4.69 -13.88
CA PRO A 34 -7.53 -3.32 -13.91
C PRO A 34 -8.22 -2.89 -12.62
N SER A 35 -8.59 -3.85 -11.76
CA SER A 35 -9.19 -3.55 -10.46
C SER A 35 -8.16 -3.33 -9.36
N PHE A 36 -6.88 -3.43 -9.69
CA PHE A 36 -5.82 -3.31 -8.70
C PHE A 36 -5.63 -1.88 -8.26
N GLN A 37 -5.49 -1.69 -6.95
CA GLN A 37 -5.29 -0.37 -6.34
C GLN A 37 -4.19 -0.45 -5.30
N ILE A 38 -3.30 0.54 -5.30
CA ILE A 38 -2.38 0.75 -4.19
C ILE A 38 -3.07 1.72 -3.23
N LEU A 39 -3.46 1.22 -2.06
CA LEU A 39 -4.18 2.04 -1.09
C LEU A 39 -3.22 2.93 -0.30
N ASP A 40 -2.07 2.42 0.10
CA ASP A 40 -1.10 3.22 0.83
C ASP A 40 0.28 2.56 0.84
N LEU A 41 1.29 3.38 1.14
CA LEU A 41 2.68 2.95 1.36
C LEU A 41 3.15 3.57 2.68
N HIS A 42 3.98 2.85 3.42
CA HIS A 42 4.53 3.37 4.66
C HIS A 42 5.89 2.76 4.95
N LYS A 43 6.73 3.52 5.65
CA LYS A 43 8.00 3.00 6.14
C LYS A 43 7.73 1.92 7.18
N GLY A 44 8.50 0.84 7.11
CA GLY A 44 8.40 -0.25 8.06
C GLY A 44 9.16 -1.46 7.59
N ASP A 45 9.26 -2.46 8.45
CA ASP A 45 9.99 -3.68 8.18
C ASP A 45 9.08 -4.91 8.27
N LYS A 46 9.68 -6.09 8.17
CA LYS A 46 8.96 -7.35 8.22
C LYS A 46 8.23 -7.55 9.56
N THR A 47 8.80 -7.04 10.64
CA THR A 47 8.18 -7.14 11.97
C THR A 47 6.88 -6.33 12.00
N ASP A 48 6.88 -5.14 11.41
CA ASP A 48 5.66 -4.32 11.30
C ASP A 48 4.58 -5.05 10.52
N GLU A 49 4.94 -5.69 9.40
CA GLU A 49 4.00 -6.48 8.64
C GLU A 49 3.37 -7.57 9.49
N GLN A 50 4.20 -8.31 10.21
CA GLN A 50 3.73 -9.40 11.07
C GLN A 50 2.80 -8.89 12.18
N MET A 51 3.11 -7.73 12.76
CA MET A 51 2.28 -7.14 13.80
C MET A 51 0.94 -6.69 13.26
N ILE A 52 0.90 -6.07 12.09
CA ILE A 52 -0.36 -5.68 11.46
C ILE A 52 -1.22 -6.91 11.19
N HIS A 53 -0.62 -7.97 10.63
CA HIS A 53 -1.34 -9.21 10.36
C HIS A 53 -1.90 -9.84 11.65
N ALA A 54 -1.19 -9.70 12.77
CA ALA A 54 -1.68 -10.21 14.05
C ALA A 54 -2.94 -9.52 14.54
N PHE A 55 -3.18 -8.27 14.13
CA PHE A 55 -4.40 -7.54 14.48
C PHE A 55 -5.59 -7.86 13.58
N ILE A 56 -5.35 -8.44 12.40
CA ILE A 56 -6.43 -8.73 11.46
C ILE A 56 -7.20 -9.96 11.96
N PRO A 57 -8.54 -9.87 12.09
CA PRO A 57 -9.34 -11.04 12.47
C PRO A 57 -9.17 -12.20 11.50
N ASN A 58 -9.03 -13.41 12.05
CA ASN A 58 -8.78 -14.62 11.25
C ASN A 58 -9.86 -14.86 10.21
N GLU A 59 -11.11 -14.53 10.51
CA GLU A 59 -12.25 -14.74 9.61
C GLU A 59 -12.16 -13.87 8.35
N LEU A 60 -11.33 -12.82 8.34
CA LEU A 60 -11.17 -11.98 7.17
C LEU A 60 -10.13 -12.52 6.19
N TYR A 61 -9.28 -13.46 6.60
CA TYR A 61 -8.33 -14.07 5.68
C TYR A 61 -9.05 -14.97 4.69
N HIS A 62 -8.69 -14.82 3.42
CA HIS A 62 -9.29 -15.58 2.33
C HIS A 62 -8.33 -16.61 1.76
N TYR A 63 -7.14 -16.19 1.32
CA TYR A 63 -6.14 -17.05 0.71
C TYR A 63 -4.75 -16.49 0.98
N GLY A 64 -3.92 -17.27 1.66
CA GLY A 64 -2.58 -16.82 2.06
C GLY A 64 -2.68 -15.54 2.88
N GLU A 65 -2.00 -14.49 2.44
CA GLU A 65 -2.04 -13.19 3.08
C GLU A 65 -3.13 -12.27 2.54
N TRP A 66 -3.91 -12.73 1.58
CA TRP A 66 -5.03 -11.97 1.03
C TRP A 66 -6.24 -12.08 1.95
N CYS A 67 -6.86 -10.94 2.22
CA CYS A 67 -8.03 -10.83 3.09
C CYS A 67 -9.23 -10.32 2.29
N VAL A 68 -10.42 -10.63 2.77
CA VAL A 68 -11.63 -9.99 2.26
C VAL A 68 -11.57 -8.52 2.64
N TRP A 69 -11.86 -7.62 1.70
CA TRP A 69 -11.87 -6.19 1.99
C TRP A 69 -12.85 -5.86 3.10
N ASP A 70 -12.38 -5.15 4.09
CA ASP A 70 -13.20 -4.71 5.22
C ASP A 70 -12.63 -3.42 5.78
N LYS A 71 -13.52 -2.52 6.20
CA LYS A 71 -13.11 -1.24 6.80
C LYS A 71 -12.26 -1.45 8.06
N GLU A 72 -12.46 -2.55 8.75
CA GLU A 72 -11.68 -2.88 9.94
C GLU A 72 -10.19 -3.02 9.62
N ILE A 73 -9.86 -3.66 8.48
CA ILE A 73 -8.46 -3.80 8.06
C ILE A 73 -7.87 -2.43 7.75
N ALA A 74 -8.61 -1.60 7.04
CA ALA A 74 -8.18 -0.25 6.75
C ALA A 74 -7.95 0.56 8.02
N GLN A 75 -8.83 0.41 9.01
CA GLN A 75 -8.67 1.10 10.29
C GLN A 75 -7.46 0.58 11.07
N ILE A 76 -7.19 -0.72 11.02
CA ILE A 76 -6.00 -1.31 11.63
C ILE A 76 -4.73 -0.67 11.05
N TRP A 77 -4.67 -0.52 9.73
CA TRP A 77 -3.56 0.14 9.07
C TRP A 77 -3.36 1.56 9.57
N LEU A 78 -4.44 2.35 9.59
CA LEU A 78 -4.38 3.73 10.04
C LEU A 78 -3.94 3.83 11.51
N ASP A 79 -4.52 2.99 12.36
CA ASP A 79 -4.22 3.00 13.78
C ASP A 79 -2.77 2.59 14.05
N TYR A 80 -2.29 1.59 13.35
CA TYR A 80 -0.93 1.10 13.52
C TYR A 80 0.10 2.20 13.24
N PHE A 81 -0.12 3.00 12.21
CA PHE A 81 0.78 4.08 11.82
C PHE A 81 0.39 5.43 12.41
N ASN A 82 -0.60 5.45 13.30
CA ASN A 82 -1.08 6.68 13.94
C ASN A 82 -1.48 7.74 12.91
N ILE A 83 -2.12 7.31 11.83
CA ILE A 83 -2.65 8.18 10.79
C ILE A 83 -4.06 8.57 11.15
N LYS A 84 -4.33 9.89 11.22
CA LYS A 84 -5.66 10.42 11.52
C LYS A 84 -6.16 11.18 10.31
N PRO A 85 -6.92 10.53 9.41
CA PRO A 85 -7.34 11.15 8.17
C PRO A 85 -8.28 12.33 8.44
N LYS A 86 -7.99 13.45 7.77
CA LYS A 86 -8.71 14.70 7.99
C LYS A 86 -10.17 14.61 7.54
N ASP A 87 -10.39 13.95 6.42
CA ASP A 87 -11.73 13.86 5.80
C ASP A 87 -12.27 12.43 5.82
N GLY A 88 -11.76 11.60 6.72
CA GLY A 88 -12.21 10.23 6.88
C GLY A 88 -11.38 9.20 6.12
N LEU A 89 -11.61 7.95 6.46
CA LEU A 89 -10.87 6.80 5.96
C LEU A 89 -11.00 6.65 4.44
N GLU A 90 -12.22 6.77 3.92
CA GLU A 90 -12.46 6.53 2.50
C GLU A 90 -11.76 7.58 1.62
N ASP A 91 -11.84 8.86 2.03
CA ASP A 91 -11.19 9.94 1.29
C ASP A 91 -9.67 9.81 1.35
N TYR A 92 -9.13 9.38 2.48
CA TYR A 92 -7.70 9.16 2.64
C TYR A 92 -7.19 8.16 1.60
N PHE A 93 -7.79 6.97 1.57
CA PHE A 93 -7.34 5.92 0.65
C PHE A 93 -7.65 6.24 -0.80
N TYR A 94 -8.74 6.92 -1.08
CA TYR A 94 -9.06 7.37 -2.43
C TYR A 94 -7.97 8.29 -2.97
N SER A 95 -7.57 9.27 -2.17
CA SER A 95 -6.51 10.22 -2.56
C SER A 95 -5.17 9.51 -2.75
N ARG A 96 -4.82 8.60 -1.85
CA ARG A 96 -3.57 7.84 -1.96
C ARG A 96 -3.54 6.97 -3.21
N ASN A 97 -4.64 6.28 -3.49
CA ASN A 97 -4.76 5.44 -4.68
C ASN A 97 -4.68 6.26 -5.97
N LYS A 98 -5.35 7.39 -6.02
CA LYS A 98 -5.34 8.26 -7.20
C LYS A 98 -3.93 8.71 -7.54
N LYS A 99 -3.16 9.12 -6.54
CA LYS A 99 -1.76 9.53 -6.72
C LYS A 99 -0.89 8.37 -7.19
N ALA A 100 -1.06 7.19 -6.61
CA ALA A 100 -0.28 6.00 -6.97
C ALA A 100 -0.53 5.60 -8.42
N ASN A 101 -1.79 5.50 -8.81
CA ASN A 101 -2.15 5.12 -10.17
C ASN A 101 -1.60 6.10 -11.19
N LYS A 102 -1.75 7.39 -10.93
CA LYS A 102 -1.23 8.42 -11.82
C LYS A 102 0.28 8.28 -11.99
N THR A 103 1.01 8.10 -10.90
CA THR A 103 2.46 7.97 -10.95
C THR A 103 2.91 6.73 -11.71
N ILE A 104 2.29 5.57 -11.44
CA ILE A 104 2.71 4.30 -12.05
C ILE A 104 2.27 4.22 -13.51
N VAL A 105 1.02 4.52 -13.80
CA VAL A 105 0.46 4.33 -15.14
C VAL A 105 0.98 5.37 -16.13
N GLU A 106 1.04 6.63 -15.72
CA GLU A 106 1.42 7.72 -16.62
C GLU A 106 2.93 7.91 -16.77
N ARG A 107 3.70 7.52 -15.76
CA ARG A 107 5.11 7.87 -15.69
C ARG A 107 6.06 6.71 -15.50
N TYR A 108 5.56 5.47 -15.39
CA TYR A 108 6.43 4.36 -15.03
C TYR A 108 7.63 4.16 -15.97
N GLU A 109 7.54 4.56 -17.21
CA GLU A 109 8.64 4.46 -18.18
C GLU A 109 9.64 5.61 -18.07
N LYS A 110 9.18 6.76 -17.59
CA LYS A 110 9.97 8.00 -17.54
C LYS A 110 10.41 8.38 -16.15
N THR A 111 9.70 7.91 -15.15
CA THR A 111 9.97 8.26 -13.76
C THR A 111 10.69 7.09 -13.09
N PRO A 112 11.92 7.26 -12.66
CA PRO A 112 12.62 6.22 -11.91
C PRO A 112 11.80 5.80 -10.70
N TYR A 113 11.83 4.49 -10.38
CA TYR A 113 11.10 3.96 -9.23
C TYR A 113 11.44 4.71 -7.93
N LEU A 114 12.65 5.22 -7.82
CA LEU A 114 13.07 5.97 -6.63
C LEU A 114 12.32 7.29 -6.51
N ASN A 115 12.04 7.96 -7.62
CA ASN A 115 11.23 9.18 -7.60
C ASN A 115 9.78 8.89 -7.24
N PHE A 116 9.26 7.75 -7.70
CA PHE A 116 7.93 7.30 -7.29
C PHE A 116 7.86 7.11 -5.77
N ILE A 117 8.85 6.44 -5.21
CA ILE A 117 8.90 6.19 -3.76
C ILE A 117 9.05 7.51 -3.00
N ARG A 118 9.88 8.44 -3.50
CA ARG A 118 10.04 9.76 -2.86
C ARG A 118 8.74 10.55 -2.84
N TYR A 119 7.98 10.47 -3.92
CA TYR A 119 6.70 11.15 -4.00
C TYR A 119 5.76 10.70 -2.87
N PHE A 120 5.65 9.39 -2.67
CA PHE A 120 4.85 8.84 -1.58
C PHE A 120 5.46 9.15 -0.21
N SER A 121 6.78 9.15 -0.10
CA SER A 121 7.47 9.49 1.14
C SER A 121 7.10 10.90 1.61
N THR A 122 7.09 11.87 0.70
CA THR A 122 6.73 13.24 1.01
C THR A 122 5.30 13.34 1.51
N GLU A 123 4.37 12.64 0.85
CA GLU A 123 2.95 12.70 1.18
C GLU A 123 2.59 11.90 2.45
N SER A 124 3.36 10.88 2.77
CA SER A 124 3.05 9.94 3.85
C SER A 124 4.03 10.01 5.01
N ASN A 125 4.98 10.92 4.99
CA ASN A 125 6.09 10.97 5.96
C ASN A 125 6.92 9.69 5.92
N LEU A 126 6.98 9.02 4.75
CA LEU A 126 7.87 7.89 4.55
C LEU A 126 9.30 8.38 4.39
N ASP A 127 10.24 7.67 4.99
CA ASP A 127 11.66 7.90 4.79
C ASP A 127 12.27 6.66 4.14
N LEU A 128 12.49 6.75 2.83
CA LEU A 128 13.10 5.67 2.07
C LEU A 128 14.48 6.05 1.55
N SER A 129 15.05 7.14 2.07
CA SER A 129 16.35 7.62 1.63
C SER A 129 17.49 6.62 1.93
N GLU A 130 17.29 5.74 2.89
CA GLU A 130 18.26 4.72 3.30
C GLU A 130 18.00 3.35 2.66
N SER A 131 17.01 3.26 1.83
CA SER A 131 16.59 1.99 1.23
C SER A 131 17.38 1.63 -0.01
#